data_fe2bc0e926698da879ebf59c11be42f1
#
_entry.id   fe2bc0e926698da879ebf59c11be42f1
#
_cell.length_a   1.000
_cell.length_b   1.000
_cell.length_c   1.000
_cell.angle_alpha   90.00
_cell.angle_beta   90.00
_cell.angle_gamma   90.00
#
_symmetry.space_group_name_H-M   'P 1'
#
loop_
_entity.id
_entity.type
_entity.pdbx_description
1 polymer ?
#
loop_
_entity_poly.entity_id
_entity_poly.type
_entity_poly.pdbx_seq_one_letter_code
_entity_poly.pdbx_strand_id
1 'polypeptide(L)'
;TLLGDARIADGRLCLDRDGAYLLASKEPPHASLDLSNADSANRAFRENLLSDPFRPGYHFVTPEGRCMPFDPNGAIYWKGRYHLFYIFQDKRGHNWGHVSSTDLCHWRHHPTGLISGMFSGNCFLNKDGRPTMCYHQVGQGNAMAVAVDDDLNEWQKLESNPITPKTQPGDPHHDKYRSWDPFGWLEGDTYYAIFGGQRPGIAKAPSLEGEWKYVGDLLANTVPGVAIDEDVSCADFFKLGDRHMLLCISHRLGARYYLGDW
;
A
#
# COMPACT_ATOMS: atom_id res chain seq x y z
N THR A 1 -7.40 -16.10 32.35
CA THR A 1 -8.54 -15.22 32.64
C THR A 1 -8.57 -14.14 31.60
N LEU A 2 -9.72 -13.95 30.96
CA LEU A 2 -9.96 -12.88 30.00
C LEU A 2 -10.70 -11.75 30.75
N LEU A 3 -10.24 -10.52 30.57
CA LEU A 3 -10.89 -9.32 31.05
C LEU A 3 -11.40 -8.54 29.83
N GLY A 4 -12.67 -8.20 29.83
CA GLY A 4 -13.36 -7.55 28.73
C GLY A 4 -14.25 -8.50 27.91
N ASP A 5 -14.78 -8.02 26.79
CA ASP A 5 -15.70 -8.77 25.93
C ASP A 5 -14.94 -9.74 24.98
N ALA A 6 -14.05 -10.55 25.55
CA ALA A 6 -13.28 -11.54 24.82
C ALA A 6 -13.76 -12.95 25.18
N ARG A 7 -13.85 -13.82 24.19
CA ARG A 7 -14.26 -15.23 24.37
C ARG A 7 -13.34 -16.16 23.57
N ILE A 8 -13.28 -17.39 24.01
CA ILE A 8 -12.64 -18.46 23.24
C ILE A 8 -13.74 -19.28 22.60
N ALA A 9 -13.74 -19.35 21.27
CA ALA A 9 -14.62 -20.19 20.49
C ALA A 9 -13.79 -21.01 19.51
N ASP A 10 -14.02 -22.32 19.45
CA ASP A 10 -13.32 -23.27 18.57
C ASP A 10 -11.78 -23.18 18.63
N GLY A 11 -11.25 -22.97 19.84
CA GLY A 11 -9.81 -22.82 20.08
C GLY A 11 -9.22 -21.49 19.60
N ARG A 12 -10.05 -20.52 19.21
CA ARG A 12 -9.65 -19.19 18.78
C ARG A 12 -10.06 -18.13 19.80
N LEU A 13 -9.22 -17.15 20.01
CA LEU A 13 -9.54 -15.97 20.77
C LEU A 13 -10.36 -15.03 19.89
N CYS A 14 -11.63 -14.81 20.27
CA CYS A 14 -12.54 -13.87 19.61
C CYS A 14 -12.65 -12.62 20.45
N LEU A 15 -12.36 -11.46 19.87
CA LEU A 15 -12.50 -10.14 20.47
C LEU A 15 -13.76 -9.49 19.85
N ASP A 16 -14.77 -9.24 20.67
CA ASP A 16 -16.07 -8.76 20.19
C ASP A 16 -16.11 -7.23 19.99
N ARG A 17 -15.06 -6.52 20.41
CA ARG A 17 -14.90 -5.06 20.22
C ARG A 17 -13.45 -4.69 20.00
N ASP A 18 -13.25 -3.56 19.35
CA ASP A 18 -11.95 -2.90 19.32
C ASP A 18 -11.60 -2.41 20.73
N GLY A 19 -10.37 -2.64 21.17
CA GLY A 19 -9.93 -2.23 22.50
C GLY A 19 -8.61 -2.83 22.93
N ALA A 20 -8.15 -2.44 24.11
CA ALA A 20 -7.00 -3.06 24.76
C ALA A 20 -7.50 -4.22 25.62
N TYR A 21 -6.92 -5.40 25.43
CA TYR A 21 -7.27 -6.60 26.18
C TYR A 21 -6.05 -7.05 27.00
N LEU A 22 -6.29 -7.41 28.26
CA LEU A 22 -5.31 -8.05 29.10
C LEU A 22 -5.52 -9.57 29.08
N LEU A 23 -4.57 -10.29 28.53
CA LEU A 23 -4.53 -11.74 28.56
C LEU A 23 -3.69 -12.17 29.77
N ALA A 24 -4.30 -12.82 30.75
CA ALA A 24 -3.60 -13.38 31.90
C ALA A 24 -3.75 -14.91 31.92
N SER A 25 -2.64 -15.63 31.98
CA SER A 25 -2.60 -17.10 32.07
C SER A 25 -1.72 -17.52 33.24
N LYS A 26 -2.07 -18.65 33.89
CA LYS A 26 -1.23 -19.26 34.92
C LYS A 26 -0.04 -20.04 34.34
N GLU A 27 -0.14 -20.42 33.09
CA GLU A 27 0.92 -21.07 32.32
C GLU A 27 1.34 -20.19 31.16
N PRO A 28 2.58 -20.28 30.66
CA PRO A 28 2.97 -19.58 29.46
C PRO A 28 1.95 -19.85 28.33
N PRO A 29 1.48 -18.82 27.61
CA PRO A 29 0.57 -19.04 26.50
C PRO A 29 1.23 -20.03 25.54
N HIS A 30 0.46 -21.02 25.07
CA HIS A 30 0.94 -21.98 24.08
C HIS A 30 1.51 -21.24 22.87
N ALA A 31 2.51 -21.82 22.22
CA ALA A 31 3.14 -21.30 21.02
C ALA A 31 2.17 -21.00 19.86
N SER A 32 0.93 -21.46 19.97
CA SER A 32 -0.15 -21.15 19.03
C SER A 32 -0.82 -19.77 19.25
N LEU A 33 -0.61 -19.15 20.41
CA LEU A 33 -0.87 -17.72 20.59
C LEU A 33 0.36 -16.98 20.04
N ASP A 34 0.43 -16.90 18.73
CA ASP A 34 1.46 -16.11 18.07
C ASP A 34 1.12 -14.61 18.23
N LEU A 35 1.39 -14.10 19.42
CA LEU A 35 1.47 -12.67 19.71
C LEU A 35 2.81 -12.10 19.26
N SER A 36 3.54 -12.84 18.44
CA SER A 36 4.92 -12.51 18.01
C SER A 36 5.00 -11.27 17.12
N ASN A 37 3.86 -10.68 16.71
CA ASN A 37 3.84 -9.34 16.16
C ASN A 37 3.93 -8.24 17.24
N ALA A 38 3.82 -8.57 18.50
CA ALA A 38 4.10 -7.67 19.61
C ALA A 38 5.57 -7.86 20.05
N ASP A 39 6.50 -7.39 19.23
CA ASP A 39 7.87 -7.17 19.70
C ASP A 39 7.81 -6.22 20.89
N SER A 40 8.26 -6.70 22.05
CA SER A 40 8.19 -5.97 23.32
C SER A 40 8.90 -4.63 23.28
N ALA A 41 9.99 -4.52 22.50
CA ALA A 41 10.73 -3.28 22.31
C ALA A 41 9.89 -2.23 21.54
N ASN A 42 9.09 -2.66 20.59
CA ASN A 42 8.24 -1.79 19.80
C ASN A 42 7.01 -1.34 20.56
N ARG A 43 6.48 -2.21 21.37
CA ARG A 43 5.41 -1.87 22.30
C ARG A 43 5.88 -0.79 23.28
N ALA A 44 7.04 -0.96 23.88
CA ALA A 44 7.64 0.03 24.80
C ALA A 44 7.91 1.36 24.09
N PHE A 45 8.42 1.32 22.85
CA PHE A 45 8.64 2.52 22.04
C PHE A 45 7.32 3.24 21.73
N ARG A 46 6.29 2.50 21.34
CA ARG A 46 4.95 3.04 21.08
C ARG A 46 4.33 3.64 22.34
N GLU A 47 4.40 2.95 23.47
CA GLU A 47 3.91 3.44 24.77
C GLU A 47 4.61 4.74 25.17
N ASN A 48 5.92 4.83 24.97
CA ASN A 48 6.69 6.06 25.20
C ASN A 48 6.23 7.20 24.29
N LEU A 49 6.05 6.94 22.98
CA LEU A 49 5.54 7.94 22.06
C LEU A 49 4.13 8.43 22.41
N LEU A 50 3.26 7.51 22.84
CA LEU A 50 1.89 7.85 23.25
C LEU A 50 1.81 8.60 24.57
N SER A 51 2.79 8.45 25.44
CA SER A 51 2.89 9.13 26.73
C SER A 51 3.52 10.53 26.65
N ASP A 52 4.11 10.90 25.50
CA ASP A 52 4.71 12.22 25.32
C ASP A 52 3.62 13.31 25.31
N PRO A 53 3.58 14.23 26.31
CA PRO A 53 2.57 15.26 26.40
C PRO A 53 2.65 16.31 25.29
N PHE A 54 3.76 16.39 24.57
CA PHE A 54 3.97 17.32 23.47
C PHE A 54 3.65 16.71 22.09
N ARG A 55 3.39 15.39 22.07
CA ARG A 55 3.05 14.73 20.81
C ARG A 55 1.65 15.13 20.34
N PRO A 56 1.49 15.57 19.09
CA PRO A 56 0.14 15.81 18.52
C PRO A 56 -0.71 14.54 18.59
N GLY A 57 -1.91 14.65 19.14
CA GLY A 57 -2.82 13.50 19.34
C GLY A 57 -3.30 12.85 18.04
N TYR A 58 -3.21 13.56 16.92
CA TYR A 58 -3.60 13.08 15.59
C TYR A 58 -2.49 12.30 14.87
N HIS A 59 -1.29 12.21 15.43
CA HIS A 59 -0.22 11.42 14.79
C HIS A 59 -0.53 9.93 14.87
N PHE A 60 -0.57 9.32 13.69
CA PHE A 60 -0.64 7.87 13.57
C PHE A 60 0.68 7.24 14.04
N VAL A 61 0.56 6.16 14.82
CA VAL A 61 1.70 5.36 15.29
C VAL A 61 1.47 3.91 14.87
N THR A 62 2.42 3.36 14.13
CA THR A 62 2.34 1.97 13.68
C THR A 62 2.49 1.00 14.85
N PRO A 63 1.71 -0.10 14.88
CA PRO A 63 1.85 -1.12 15.92
C PRO A 63 3.02 -2.06 15.66
N GLU A 64 3.46 -2.16 14.43
CA GLU A 64 4.52 -3.04 13.99
C GLU A 64 5.89 -2.41 14.27
N GLY A 65 6.84 -3.26 14.61
CA GLY A 65 8.10 -2.83 15.16
C GLY A 65 9.09 -2.22 14.22
N ARG A 66 9.03 -2.49 12.96
CA ARG A 66 9.96 -1.96 11.97
C ARG A 66 9.22 -1.46 10.76
N CYS A 67 8.94 -0.18 10.78
CA CYS A 67 8.41 0.52 9.61
C CYS A 67 9.55 1.29 8.93
N MET A 68 10.42 0.56 8.28
CA MET A 68 11.49 1.10 7.46
C MET A 68 11.55 0.35 6.13
N PRO A 69 11.24 0.99 5.01
CA PRO A 69 10.61 2.30 4.91
C PRO A 69 9.17 2.28 5.41
N PHE A 70 8.71 3.38 5.98
CA PHE A 70 7.30 3.62 6.23
C PHE A 70 6.75 4.49 5.11
N ASP A 71 6.26 3.87 4.05
CA ASP A 71 5.58 4.59 2.98
C ASP A 71 4.08 4.37 3.12
N PRO A 72 3.29 5.45 3.26
CA PRO A 72 1.84 5.34 3.17
C PRO A 72 1.44 4.98 1.74
N ASN A 73 0.54 4.03 1.61
CA ASN A 73 0.11 3.47 0.34
C ASN A 73 -1.39 3.26 0.30
N GLY A 74 -1.95 3.10 -0.89
CA GLY A 74 -3.30 2.57 -1.08
C GLY A 74 -4.40 3.32 -0.33
N ALA A 75 -4.26 4.64 -0.12
CA ALA A 75 -5.29 5.42 0.53
C ALA A 75 -6.59 5.40 -0.27
N ILE A 76 -7.71 5.07 0.38
CA ILE A 76 -9.03 5.07 -0.26
C ILE A 76 -10.14 5.37 0.77
N TYR A 77 -11.14 6.15 0.35
CA TYR A 77 -12.38 6.28 1.11
C TYR A 77 -13.37 5.22 0.66
N TRP A 78 -13.73 4.31 1.57
CA TRP A 78 -14.59 3.18 1.28
C TRP A 78 -15.58 2.93 2.41
N LYS A 79 -16.86 2.79 2.08
CA LYS A 79 -17.94 2.48 3.03
C LYS A 79 -17.93 3.30 4.32
N GLY A 80 -17.72 4.62 4.18
CA GLY A 80 -17.76 5.55 5.31
C GLY A 80 -16.47 5.65 6.11
N ARG A 81 -15.37 5.05 5.66
CA ARG A 81 -14.07 5.08 6.33
C ARG A 81 -12.95 5.45 5.36
N TYR A 82 -11.96 6.17 5.88
CA TYR A 82 -10.67 6.37 5.23
C TYR A 82 -9.78 5.17 5.56
N HIS A 83 -9.39 4.43 4.57
CA HIS A 83 -8.43 3.34 4.68
C HIS A 83 -7.06 3.82 4.25
N LEU A 84 -6.03 3.41 4.97
CA LEU A 84 -4.64 3.69 4.66
C LEU A 84 -3.85 2.41 4.87
N PHE A 85 -2.99 2.12 3.91
CA PHE A 85 -2.00 1.05 4.03
C PHE A 85 -0.62 1.67 4.16
N TYR A 86 0.33 0.89 4.69
CA TYR A 86 1.70 1.36 4.89
C TYR A 86 2.67 0.19 4.84
N ILE A 87 3.88 0.45 4.38
CA ILE A 87 4.92 -0.57 4.36
C ILE A 87 5.48 -0.76 5.78
N PHE A 88 5.58 -2.01 6.20
CA PHE A 88 6.37 -2.41 7.34
C PHE A 88 7.17 -3.67 7.03
N GLN A 89 8.21 -3.94 7.81
CA GLN A 89 9.10 -5.10 7.63
C GLN A 89 9.05 -6.02 8.83
N ASP A 90 8.87 -7.32 8.57
CA ASP A 90 9.03 -8.39 9.54
C ASP A 90 9.89 -9.54 8.94
N LYS A 91 9.89 -10.71 9.58
CA LYS A 91 10.62 -11.90 9.10
C LYS A 91 10.18 -12.39 7.72
N ARG A 92 9.01 -11.99 7.23
CA ARG A 92 8.48 -12.32 5.90
C ARG A 92 8.94 -11.33 4.82
N GLY A 93 9.63 -10.25 5.20
CA GLY A 93 10.03 -9.15 4.34
C GLY A 93 9.11 -7.94 4.49
N HIS A 94 8.94 -7.17 3.41
CA HIS A 94 8.07 -6.01 3.39
C HIS A 94 6.62 -6.43 3.18
N ASN A 95 5.72 -5.82 3.92
CA ASN A 95 4.29 -6.12 3.91
C ASN A 95 3.50 -4.81 3.96
N TRP A 96 2.21 -4.86 3.59
CA TRP A 96 1.31 -3.73 3.76
C TRP A 96 0.46 -3.91 5.02
N GLY A 97 0.75 -3.12 6.06
CA GLY A 97 -0.13 -2.93 7.21
C GLY A 97 -1.38 -2.17 6.80
N HIS A 98 -2.44 -2.26 7.60
CA HIS A 98 -3.72 -1.66 7.29
C HIS A 98 -4.34 -0.96 8.50
N VAL A 99 -4.78 0.27 8.30
CA VAL A 99 -5.54 1.04 9.28
C VAL A 99 -6.72 1.72 8.62
N SER A 100 -7.76 2.03 9.40
CA SER A 100 -8.87 2.84 8.92
C SER A 100 -9.35 3.84 9.97
N SER A 101 -9.96 4.93 9.51
CA SER A 101 -10.49 5.99 10.36
C SER A 101 -11.78 6.56 9.79
N THR A 102 -12.65 7.07 10.64
CA THR A 102 -13.83 7.86 10.24
C THR A 102 -13.56 9.36 10.24
N ASP A 103 -12.48 9.81 10.89
CA ASP A 103 -12.20 11.22 11.15
C ASP A 103 -10.74 11.62 10.90
N LEU A 104 -9.88 10.69 10.43
CA LEU A 104 -8.44 10.84 10.19
C LEU A 104 -7.61 11.13 11.46
N CYS A 105 -8.23 11.09 12.63
CA CYS A 105 -7.58 11.30 13.93
C CYS A 105 -7.53 10.03 14.76
N HIS A 106 -8.61 9.25 14.75
CA HIS A 106 -8.72 8.00 15.49
C HIS A 106 -8.63 6.82 14.53
N TRP A 107 -7.58 6.00 14.68
CA TRP A 107 -7.26 4.92 13.76
C TRP A 107 -7.53 3.55 14.37
N ARG A 108 -8.29 2.75 13.63
CA ARG A 108 -8.47 1.32 13.89
C ARG A 108 -7.41 0.54 13.13
N HIS A 109 -6.74 -0.38 13.81
CA HIS A 109 -5.81 -1.32 13.19
C HIS A 109 -6.55 -2.55 12.68
N HIS A 110 -6.18 -2.99 11.50
CA HIS A 110 -6.69 -4.18 10.84
C HIS A 110 -5.59 -5.25 10.73
N PRO A 111 -5.94 -6.49 10.34
CA PRO A 111 -4.96 -7.46 9.90
C PRO A 111 -4.10 -6.92 8.75
N THR A 112 -2.89 -7.45 8.60
CA THR A 112 -2.00 -7.12 7.48
C THR A 112 -2.73 -7.39 6.16
N GLY A 113 -2.84 -6.36 5.31
CA GLY A 113 -3.60 -6.46 4.06
C GLY A 113 -2.93 -7.38 3.05
N LEU A 114 -1.69 -7.07 2.69
CA LEU A 114 -0.91 -7.87 1.73
C LEU A 114 0.47 -8.19 2.31
N ILE A 115 0.91 -9.42 2.11
CA ILE A 115 2.16 -9.95 2.69
C ILE A 115 3.16 -10.37 1.62
N SER A 116 4.45 -10.30 2.03
CA SER A 116 5.60 -10.89 1.36
C SER A 116 6.11 -10.12 0.13
N GLY A 117 7.02 -9.20 0.39
CA GLY A 117 7.77 -8.51 -0.65
C GLY A 117 7.02 -7.37 -1.34
N MET A 118 6.19 -6.65 -0.60
CA MET A 118 5.37 -5.55 -1.12
C MET A 118 6.10 -4.22 -0.98
N PHE A 119 6.12 -3.44 -2.05
CA PHE A 119 6.56 -2.05 -2.06
C PHE A 119 5.44 -1.12 -2.53
N SER A 120 5.78 0.15 -2.76
CA SER A 120 4.80 1.23 -2.99
C SER A 120 3.76 0.93 -4.05
N GLY A 121 2.64 1.64 -3.95
CA GLY A 121 1.52 1.54 -4.86
C GLY A 121 0.29 2.29 -4.35
N ASN A 122 -0.84 2.09 -5.02
CA ASN A 122 -2.09 2.77 -4.69
C ASN A 122 -3.29 1.83 -4.63
N CYS A 123 -4.45 2.37 -4.27
CA CYS A 123 -5.74 1.71 -4.33
C CYS A 123 -6.72 2.55 -5.15
N PHE A 124 -7.52 1.91 -6.00
CA PHE A 124 -8.55 2.54 -6.83
C PHE A 124 -9.79 1.64 -6.96
N LEU A 125 -10.88 2.16 -7.49
CA LEU A 125 -12.07 1.35 -7.76
C LEU A 125 -12.02 0.77 -9.17
N ASN A 126 -12.21 -0.54 -9.30
CA ASN A 126 -12.31 -1.22 -10.58
C ASN A 126 -13.72 -1.05 -11.21
N LYS A 127 -13.94 -1.66 -12.38
CA LYS A 127 -15.23 -1.60 -13.10
C LYS A 127 -16.43 -2.12 -12.30
N ASP A 128 -16.19 -3.04 -11.38
CA ASP A 128 -17.22 -3.60 -10.51
C ASP A 128 -17.43 -2.75 -9.25
N GLY A 129 -16.77 -1.59 -9.17
CA GLY A 129 -16.80 -0.71 -8.00
C GLY A 129 -16.08 -1.31 -6.78
N ARG A 130 -15.19 -2.28 -6.97
CA ARG A 130 -14.41 -2.91 -5.88
C ARG A 130 -13.05 -2.26 -5.74
N PRO A 131 -12.58 -1.99 -4.51
CA PRO A 131 -11.23 -1.56 -4.26
C PRO A 131 -10.21 -2.55 -4.84
N THR A 132 -9.26 -2.01 -5.58
CA THR A 132 -8.21 -2.76 -6.27
C THR A 132 -6.87 -2.10 -5.97
N MET A 133 -5.92 -2.84 -5.44
CA MET A 133 -4.55 -2.39 -5.21
C MET A 133 -3.71 -2.61 -6.45
N CYS A 134 -2.86 -1.61 -6.76
CA CYS A 134 -1.76 -1.73 -7.71
C CYS A 134 -0.47 -1.49 -6.92
N TYR A 135 0.47 -2.42 -6.93
CA TYR A 135 1.65 -2.41 -6.08
C TYR A 135 2.87 -3.03 -6.74
N HIS A 136 4.06 -2.67 -6.27
CA HIS A 136 5.28 -3.35 -6.70
C HIS A 136 5.51 -4.63 -5.90
N GLN A 137 5.61 -5.76 -6.58
CA GLN A 137 5.98 -7.04 -6.01
C GLN A 137 7.47 -7.28 -6.22
N VAL A 138 8.24 -7.32 -5.13
CA VAL A 138 9.70 -7.50 -5.18
C VAL A 138 10.08 -8.75 -5.98
N GLY A 139 10.99 -8.58 -6.94
CA GLY A 139 11.50 -9.65 -7.78
C GLY A 139 10.60 -10.09 -8.93
N GLN A 140 9.35 -9.63 -8.97
CA GLN A 140 8.39 -9.98 -10.03
C GLN A 140 8.06 -8.81 -10.95
N GLY A 141 7.72 -7.65 -10.39
CA GLY A 141 7.26 -6.49 -11.14
C GLY A 141 6.00 -5.90 -10.51
N ASN A 142 5.24 -5.11 -11.26
CA ASN A 142 4.02 -4.51 -10.76
C ASN A 142 2.86 -5.49 -10.84
N ALA A 143 2.03 -5.52 -9.83
CA ALA A 143 0.98 -6.49 -9.62
C ALA A 143 -0.30 -5.81 -9.11
N MET A 144 -1.42 -6.51 -9.18
CA MET A 144 -2.70 -6.05 -8.64
C MET A 144 -3.37 -7.11 -7.77
N ALA A 145 -4.23 -6.64 -6.86
CA ALA A 145 -5.10 -7.47 -6.04
C ALA A 145 -6.44 -6.78 -5.83
N VAL A 146 -7.53 -7.55 -5.82
CA VAL A 146 -8.90 -7.06 -5.64
C VAL A 146 -9.37 -7.40 -4.23
N ALA A 147 -10.05 -6.45 -3.57
CA ALA A 147 -10.63 -6.68 -2.25
C ALA A 147 -11.73 -7.75 -2.30
N VAL A 148 -11.66 -8.71 -1.38
CA VAL A 148 -12.65 -9.79 -1.25
C VAL A 148 -13.76 -9.38 -0.29
N ASP A 149 -13.42 -8.71 0.81
CA ASP A 149 -14.34 -8.26 1.85
C ASP A 149 -14.50 -6.73 1.86
N ASP A 150 -15.49 -6.26 2.60
CA ASP A 150 -15.82 -4.84 2.69
C ASP A 150 -14.95 -4.08 3.70
N ASP A 151 -14.32 -4.78 4.64
CA ASP A 151 -13.38 -4.20 5.60
C ASP A 151 -11.95 -4.07 5.03
N LEU A 152 -11.72 -4.53 3.80
CA LEU A 152 -10.44 -4.52 3.09
C LEU A 152 -9.33 -5.30 3.81
N ASN A 153 -9.71 -6.38 4.48
CA ASN A 153 -8.78 -7.26 5.19
C ASN A 153 -8.29 -8.42 4.32
N GLU A 154 -9.09 -8.81 3.33
CA GLU A 154 -8.79 -9.94 2.44
C GLU A 154 -8.67 -9.46 0.99
N TRP A 155 -7.62 -9.92 0.31
CA TRP A 155 -7.27 -9.52 -1.04
C TRP A 155 -6.95 -10.73 -1.90
N GLN A 156 -7.54 -10.77 -3.07
CA GLN A 156 -7.24 -11.77 -4.09
C GLN A 156 -6.27 -11.18 -5.11
N LYS A 157 -5.06 -11.72 -5.18
CA LYS A 157 -4.09 -11.38 -6.23
C LYS A 157 -4.59 -11.88 -7.58
N LEU A 158 -4.39 -11.06 -8.64
CA LEU A 158 -4.72 -11.48 -10.00
C LEU A 158 -3.89 -12.69 -10.44
N GLU A 159 -4.49 -13.57 -11.20
CA GLU A 159 -3.79 -14.73 -11.77
C GLU A 159 -2.78 -14.30 -12.85
N SER A 160 -3.08 -13.22 -13.58
CA SER A 160 -2.22 -12.64 -14.61
C SER A 160 -1.02 -11.84 -14.08
N ASN A 161 -0.85 -11.70 -12.76
CA ASN A 161 0.30 -11.00 -12.21
C ASN A 161 1.64 -11.65 -12.63
N PRO A 162 2.69 -10.85 -12.88
CA PRO A 162 2.73 -9.40 -12.81
C PRO A 162 2.09 -8.74 -14.05
N ILE A 163 1.40 -7.61 -13.84
CA ILE A 163 0.85 -6.82 -14.96
C ILE A 163 1.95 -6.14 -15.78
N THR A 164 3.05 -5.81 -15.13
CA THR A 164 4.22 -5.19 -15.74
C THR A 164 5.49 -5.85 -15.19
N PRO A 165 6.01 -6.85 -15.88
CA PRO A 165 7.18 -7.57 -15.43
C PRO A 165 8.39 -6.65 -15.24
N LYS A 166 9.20 -6.92 -14.23
CA LYS A 166 10.50 -6.28 -14.06
C LYS A 166 11.38 -6.60 -15.26
N THR A 167 11.94 -5.56 -15.88
CA THR A 167 12.81 -5.71 -17.04
C THR A 167 14.26 -6.03 -16.61
N GLN A 168 14.94 -6.85 -17.38
CA GLN A 168 16.34 -7.21 -17.23
C GLN A 168 17.09 -6.87 -18.53
N PRO A 169 18.42 -6.72 -18.49
CA PRO A 169 19.20 -6.56 -19.71
C PRO A 169 18.90 -7.69 -20.71
N GLY A 170 18.53 -7.33 -21.94
CA GLY A 170 18.11 -8.26 -22.99
C GLY A 170 16.60 -8.43 -23.15
N ASP A 171 15.79 -7.96 -22.21
CA ASP A 171 14.33 -7.97 -22.36
C ASP A 171 13.87 -6.92 -23.39
N PRO A 172 12.78 -7.17 -24.13
CA PRO A 172 12.30 -6.29 -25.20
C PRO A 172 12.03 -4.85 -24.76
N HIS A 173 11.69 -4.63 -23.50
CA HIS A 173 11.35 -3.32 -22.95
C HIS A 173 12.37 -2.78 -21.94
N HIS A 174 13.53 -3.41 -21.82
CA HIS A 174 14.54 -3.00 -20.83
C HIS A 174 14.96 -1.54 -20.97
N ASP A 175 15.08 -1.04 -22.20
CA ASP A 175 15.45 0.34 -22.50
C ASP A 175 14.25 1.32 -22.46
N LYS A 176 13.04 0.82 -22.28
CA LYS A 176 11.81 1.64 -22.33
C LYS A 176 11.34 2.07 -20.96
N TYR A 177 11.36 1.18 -19.99
CA TYR A 177 10.86 1.46 -18.65
C TYR A 177 11.54 0.56 -17.59
N ARG A 178 11.29 0.92 -16.32
CA ARG A 178 11.51 0.03 -15.16
C ARG A 178 10.15 -0.25 -14.53
N SER A 179 9.92 -1.48 -14.13
CA SER A 179 8.68 -1.87 -13.41
C SER A 179 8.90 -1.64 -11.91
N TRP A 180 8.57 -0.44 -11.46
CA TRP A 180 8.74 0.03 -10.08
C TRP A 180 7.51 0.82 -9.65
N ASP A 181 7.33 1.15 -8.39
CA ASP A 181 6.29 2.01 -7.78
C ASP A 181 5.11 2.38 -8.69
N PRO A 182 4.14 1.49 -8.91
CA PRO A 182 3.06 1.74 -9.85
C PRO A 182 1.99 2.65 -9.25
N PHE A 183 1.25 3.29 -10.16
CA PHE A 183 -0.04 3.90 -9.87
C PHE A 183 -1.08 3.41 -10.87
N GLY A 184 -2.09 2.68 -10.39
CA GLY A 184 -3.17 2.15 -11.22
C GLY A 184 -4.44 2.98 -11.13
N TRP A 185 -5.17 3.12 -12.26
CA TRP A 185 -6.49 3.74 -12.27
C TRP A 185 -7.37 3.19 -13.40
N LEU A 186 -8.66 3.49 -13.28
CA LEU A 186 -9.66 3.21 -14.32
C LEU A 186 -10.11 4.54 -14.91
N GLU A 187 -10.09 4.65 -16.24
CA GLU A 187 -10.66 5.78 -16.95
C GLU A 187 -11.55 5.29 -18.10
N GLY A 188 -12.84 5.66 -18.03
CA GLY A 188 -13.83 5.05 -18.90
C GLY A 188 -13.84 3.53 -18.74
N ASP A 189 -13.63 2.83 -19.85
CA ASP A 189 -13.57 1.36 -19.90
C ASP A 189 -12.15 0.80 -19.99
N THR A 190 -11.14 1.59 -19.67
CA THR A 190 -9.74 1.19 -19.81
C THR A 190 -9.01 1.34 -18.47
N TYR A 191 -8.29 0.31 -18.10
CA TYR A 191 -7.35 0.35 -17.00
C TYR A 191 -6.01 0.89 -17.49
N TYR A 192 -5.41 1.72 -16.65
CA TYR A 192 -4.08 2.27 -16.85
C TYR A 192 -3.20 2.01 -15.62
N ALA A 193 -1.90 1.96 -15.85
CA ALA A 193 -0.93 1.93 -14.77
C ALA A 193 0.33 2.71 -15.17
N ILE A 194 0.79 3.59 -14.27
CA ILE A 194 2.13 4.16 -14.35
C ILE A 194 3.12 3.09 -13.88
N PHE A 195 4.26 2.97 -14.54
CA PHE A 195 5.45 2.30 -14.05
C PHE A 195 6.42 3.35 -13.56
N GLY A 196 6.62 3.39 -12.27
CA GLY A 196 7.56 4.31 -11.66
C GLY A 196 9.04 3.92 -11.85
N GLY A 197 9.89 4.60 -11.13
CA GLY A 197 11.34 4.49 -11.24
C GLY A 197 11.91 5.31 -12.39
N GLN A 198 13.12 4.98 -12.80
CA GLN A 198 13.79 5.64 -13.93
C GLN A 198 13.03 5.37 -15.24
N ARG A 199 12.86 6.42 -16.06
CA ARG A 199 12.11 6.38 -17.32
C ARG A 199 10.69 5.88 -17.09
N PRO A 200 9.88 6.64 -16.33
CA PRO A 200 8.53 6.23 -16.02
C PRO A 200 7.70 6.07 -17.30
N GLY A 201 6.95 5.00 -17.36
CA GLY A 201 6.12 4.66 -18.52
C GLY A 201 4.66 4.43 -18.15
N ILE A 202 3.84 4.20 -19.15
CA ILE A 202 2.42 3.90 -19.00
C ILE A 202 2.09 2.58 -19.69
N ALA A 203 1.28 1.77 -19.02
CA ALA A 203 0.60 0.62 -19.60
C ALA A 203 -0.91 0.78 -19.54
N LYS A 204 -1.63 0.06 -20.39
CA LYS A 204 -3.09 -0.05 -20.38
C LYS A 204 -3.58 -1.46 -20.68
N ALA A 205 -4.79 -1.76 -20.19
CA ALA A 205 -5.48 -3.00 -20.47
C ALA A 205 -7.01 -2.80 -20.53
N PRO A 206 -7.75 -3.62 -21.28
CA PRO A 206 -9.21 -3.56 -21.32
C PRO A 206 -9.87 -4.19 -20.09
N SER A 207 -9.16 -5.05 -19.36
CA SER A 207 -9.59 -5.70 -18.12
C SER A 207 -8.41 -5.95 -17.20
N LEU A 208 -8.66 -6.18 -15.90
CA LEU A 208 -7.60 -6.44 -14.91
C LEU A 208 -6.77 -7.69 -15.29
N GLU A 209 -7.43 -8.77 -15.68
CA GLU A 209 -6.80 -10.03 -16.12
C GLU A 209 -6.41 -10.03 -17.61
N GLY A 210 -6.57 -8.89 -18.29
CA GLY A 210 -6.25 -8.77 -19.71
C GLY A 210 -4.77 -8.56 -19.98
N GLU A 211 -4.43 -8.54 -21.27
CA GLU A 211 -3.08 -8.24 -21.71
C GLU A 211 -2.76 -6.75 -21.49
N TRP A 212 -1.81 -6.45 -20.60
CA TRP A 212 -1.29 -5.11 -20.38
C TRP A 212 -0.29 -4.74 -21.47
N LYS A 213 -0.54 -3.61 -22.12
CA LYS A 213 0.29 -3.11 -23.22
C LYS A 213 0.98 -1.82 -22.83
N TYR A 214 2.28 -1.77 -23.06
CA TYR A 214 3.05 -0.54 -22.93
C TYR A 214 2.55 0.50 -23.93
N VAL A 215 2.27 1.72 -23.47
CA VAL A 215 1.76 2.83 -24.29
C VAL A 215 2.89 3.76 -24.70
N GLY A 216 3.76 4.11 -23.76
CA GLY A 216 4.83 5.09 -23.99
C GLY A 216 5.38 5.64 -22.69
N ASP A 217 6.24 6.64 -22.83
CA ASP A 217 6.81 7.37 -21.70
C ASP A 217 5.70 8.19 -21.01
N LEU A 218 5.77 8.28 -19.67
CA LEU A 218 4.79 9.04 -18.87
C LEU A 218 4.82 10.54 -19.21
N LEU A 219 6.03 11.10 -19.37
CA LEU A 219 6.21 12.49 -19.75
C LEU A 219 6.41 12.57 -21.26
N ALA A 220 5.40 13.04 -21.98
CA ALA A 220 5.41 13.16 -23.43
C ALA A 220 6.40 14.22 -23.94
N ASN A 221 6.74 15.21 -23.11
CA ASN A 221 7.60 16.32 -23.47
C ASN A 221 8.82 16.43 -22.54
N THR A 222 9.89 17.00 -23.06
CA THR A 222 11.03 17.39 -22.24
C THR A 222 10.62 18.49 -21.24
N VAL A 223 10.89 18.26 -19.98
CA VAL A 223 10.63 19.24 -18.91
C VAL A 223 11.95 19.94 -18.57
N PRO A 224 12.03 21.27 -18.63
CA PRO A 224 13.26 22.00 -18.30
C PRO A 224 13.79 21.65 -16.90
N GLY A 225 15.05 21.31 -16.81
CA GLY A 225 15.72 20.95 -15.54
C GLY A 225 15.43 19.52 -15.05
N VAL A 226 14.71 18.71 -15.84
CA VAL A 226 14.41 17.30 -15.53
C VAL A 226 15.09 16.42 -16.59
N ALA A 227 15.90 15.48 -16.15
CA ALA A 227 16.53 14.50 -17.05
C ALA A 227 15.47 13.54 -17.60
N ILE A 228 15.70 13.00 -18.81
CA ILE A 228 14.76 12.06 -19.45
C ILE A 228 14.62 10.74 -18.66
N ASP A 229 15.66 10.39 -17.92
CA ASP A 229 15.69 9.21 -17.03
C ASP A 229 15.43 9.58 -15.57
N GLU A 230 14.83 10.74 -15.32
CA GLU A 230 14.53 11.15 -13.97
C GLU A 230 13.49 10.23 -13.35
N ASP A 231 13.73 9.92 -12.09
CA ASP A 231 12.97 9.00 -11.29
C ASP A 231 11.58 9.56 -10.93
N VAL A 232 10.57 8.76 -11.10
CA VAL A 232 9.20 8.99 -10.57
C VAL A 232 8.86 7.83 -9.66
N SER A 233 8.92 8.06 -8.35
CA SER A 233 8.59 7.08 -7.34
C SER A 233 7.38 7.52 -6.52
N CYS A 234 6.62 6.59 -5.96
CA CYS A 234 5.43 6.83 -5.15
C CYS A 234 4.46 7.83 -5.83
N ALA A 235 4.11 7.56 -7.08
CA ALA A 235 3.28 8.45 -7.88
C ALA A 235 1.84 8.49 -7.38
N ASP A 236 1.27 9.71 -7.32
CA ASP A 236 -0.17 9.97 -7.28
C ASP A 236 -0.56 10.74 -8.54
N PHE A 237 -1.52 10.20 -9.30
CA PHE A 237 -1.98 10.81 -10.55
C PHE A 237 -3.48 11.04 -10.50
N PHE A 238 -3.89 12.30 -10.55
CA PHE A 238 -5.30 12.67 -10.40
C PHE A 238 -5.65 13.97 -11.11
N LYS A 239 -6.94 14.12 -11.38
CA LYS A 239 -7.49 15.34 -11.97
C LYS A 239 -7.53 16.47 -10.94
N LEU A 240 -7.02 17.64 -11.31
CA LEU A 240 -7.04 18.86 -10.52
C LEU A 240 -7.58 20.01 -11.39
N GLY A 241 -8.85 20.37 -11.19
CA GLY A 241 -9.53 21.34 -12.03
C GLY A 241 -9.70 20.82 -13.46
N ASP A 242 -9.18 21.57 -14.43
CA ASP A 242 -9.17 21.25 -15.85
C ASP A 242 -7.90 20.49 -16.32
N ARG A 243 -6.95 20.26 -15.40
CA ARG A 243 -5.68 19.59 -15.66
C ARG A 243 -5.52 18.31 -14.84
N HIS A 244 -4.45 17.58 -15.09
CA HIS A 244 -4.00 16.48 -14.27
C HIS A 244 -2.73 16.85 -13.52
N MET A 245 -2.65 16.39 -12.28
CA MET A 245 -1.45 16.48 -11.45
C MET A 245 -0.84 15.09 -11.32
N LEU A 246 0.47 15.01 -11.57
CA LEU A 246 1.33 13.95 -11.15
C LEU A 246 2.13 14.45 -9.94
N LEU A 247 1.84 13.95 -8.76
CA LEU A 247 2.61 14.19 -7.54
C LEU A 247 3.51 12.98 -7.31
N CYS A 248 4.80 13.20 -7.08
CA CYS A 248 5.74 12.10 -6.93
C CYS A 248 7.00 12.54 -6.17
N ILE A 249 7.85 11.58 -5.88
CA ILE A 249 9.22 11.86 -5.45
C ILE A 249 10.22 11.42 -6.52
N SER A 250 11.41 12.01 -6.48
CA SER A 250 12.61 11.52 -7.10
C SER A 250 13.70 11.41 -6.04
N HIS A 251 14.48 10.35 -6.10
CA HIS A 251 15.63 10.18 -5.21
C HIS A 251 16.73 11.23 -5.41
N ARG A 252 16.74 11.91 -6.58
CA ARG A 252 17.69 13.00 -6.87
C ARG A 252 17.15 14.37 -6.51
N LEU A 253 15.85 14.64 -6.82
CA LEU A 253 15.27 15.99 -6.78
C LEU A 253 14.24 16.19 -5.64
N GLY A 254 13.91 15.12 -4.89
CA GLY A 254 12.94 15.17 -3.81
C GLY A 254 11.48 15.17 -4.29
N ALA A 255 10.55 15.60 -3.40
CA ALA A 255 9.14 15.66 -3.71
C ALA A 255 8.83 16.78 -4.71
N ARG A 256 7.97 16.49 -5.70
CA ARG A 256 7.60 17.44 -6.77
C ARG A 256 6.27 17.07 -7.41
N TYR A 257 5.80 17.97 -8.24
CA TYR A 257 4.61 17.75 -9.05
C TYR A 257 4.81 18.23 -10.49
N TYR A 258 4.02 17.65 -11.37
CA TYR A 258 3.86 18.09 -12.75
C TYR A 258 2.38 18.37 -12.99
N LEU A 259 2.09 19.45 -13.73
CA LEU A 259 0.74 19.78 -14.19
C LEU A 259 0.71 19.68 -15.71
N GLY A 260 -0.24 18.94 -16.25
CA GLY A 260 -0.35 18.70 -17.67
C GLY A 260 -1.73 18.24 -18.10
N ASP A 261 -1.83 17.94 -19.36
CA ASP A 261 -3.00 17.35 -19.97
C ASP A 261 -2.78 15.83 -20.08
N TRP A 262 -3.88 15.09 -19.95
CA TRP A 262 -3.91 13.64 -20.08
C TRP A 262 -4.78 13.23 -21.27
#